data_ffc025fbf7abfb540e5dd1402133d1b0
#
_entry.id   ffc025fbf7abfb540e5dd1402133d1b0
#
_cell.length_a   1.000
_cell.length_b   1.000
_cell.length_c   1.000
_cell.angle_alpha   90.00
_cell.angle_beta   90.00
_cell.angle_gamma   90.00
#
_symmetry.space_group_name_H-M   'P 1'
#
loop_
_entity.id
_entity.type
_entity.pdbx_description
1 polymer ?
#
loop_
_entity_poly.entity_id
_entity_poly.type
_entity_poly.pdbx_seq_one_letter_code
_entity_poly.pdbx_strand_id
1 'polypeptide(L)'
;GIRSYILAPRDLKAGDVVISGEREDIKPGNAMPLKNMPIGTIVHNVELKPGAGGQLARSAGCYAQLMGKDGVYAQIKMNSGELRKVHSDCLATVGSVSNPDQRNVNLGKAGRARWLGVRPSVRGMAMNPNDHPMGGGNGHSKGHEPVSRTGIPAKGYRTRSNKRTAKMIIRSRHLAKKK
;
A
#
# COMPACT_ATOMS: atom_id res chain seq x y z
N GLY A 1 11.34 29.08 -12.26
CA GLY A 1 11.09 27.68 -12.01
C GLY A 1 9.88 27.46 -11.11
N ILE A 2 9.01 26.51 -11.45
CA ILE A 2 7.85 26.13 -10.61
C ILE A 2 8.33 25.11 -9.57
N ARG A 3 8.00 25.34 -8.29
CA ARG A 3 8.30 24.39 -7.21
C ARG A 3 7.20 23.33 -7.14
N SER A 4 7.60 22.06 -7.07
CA SER A 4 6.70 20.91 -6.95
C SER A 4 7.26 19.90 -5.98
N TYR A 5 6.41 19.03 -5.40
CA TYR A 5 6.82 17.96 -4.50
C TYR A 5 6.78 16.62 -5.22
N ILE A 6 7.76 15.78 -4.94
CA ILE A 6 7.81 14.40 -5.40
C ILE A 6 7.88 13.44 -4.20
N LEU A 7 7.56 12.17 -4.39
CA LEU A 7 7.94 11.14 -3.44
C LEU A 7 9.44 10.89 -3.60
N ALA A 8 10.20 11.11 -2.53
CA ALA A 8 11.65 10.90 -2.57
C ALA A 8 11.95 9.41 -2.78
N PRO A 9 12.62 9.03 -3.86
CA PRO A 9 13.16 7.69 -4.00
C PRO A 9 14.28 7.46 -3.00
N ARG A 10 14.57 6.18 -2.73
CA ARG A 10 15.69 5.82 -1.88
C ARG A 10 16.99 6.32 -2.50
N ASP A 11 17.86 6.85 -1.65
CA ASP A 11 19.21 7.33 -1.98
C ASP A 11 19.26 8.60 -2.86
N LEU A 12 18.13 9.27 -3.13
CA LEU A 12 18.09 10.57 -3.81
C LEU A 12 18.69 11.66 -2.91
N LYS A 13 19.57 12.48 -3.48
CA LYS A 13 20.24 13.61 -2.79
C LYS A 13 19.81 14.95 -3.38
N ALA A 14 20.00 16.00 -2.59
CA ALA A 14 19.82 17.36 -3.10
C ALA A 14 20.84 17.65 -4.22
N GLY A 15 20.35 18.17 -5.34
CA GLY A 15 21.14 18.40 -6.56
C GLY A 15 21.02 17.32 -7.61
N ASP A 16 20.45 16.16 -7.27
CA ASP A 16 20.19 15.11 -8.28
C ASP A 16 19.07 15.57 -9.23
N VAL A 17 19.23 15.24 -10.51
CA VAL A 17 18.26 15.54 -11.56
C VAL A 17 17.38 14.30 -11.78
N VAL A 18 16.06 14.49 -11.71
CA VAL A 18 15.07 13.47 -12.04
C VAL A 18 14.23 13.94 -13.22
N ILE A 19 13.92 13.00 -14.13
CA ILE A 19 13.23 13.29 -15.39
C ILE A 19 11.94 12.50 -15.43
N SER A 20 10.89 13.13 -15.92
CA SER A 20 9.60 12.47 -16.22
C SER A 20 9.34 12.60 -17.73
N GLY A 21 9.34 11.49 -18.44
CA GLY A 21 9.19 11.46 -19.90
C GLY A 21 8.65 10.13 -20.40
N GLU A 22 8.63 9.96 -21.72
CA GLU A 22 8.16 8.70 -22.33
C GLU A 22 9.22 7.59 -22.25
N ARG A 23 10.48 7.93 -22.55
CA ARG A 23 11.61 6.99 -22.53
C ARG A 23 12.80 7.66 -21.87
N GLU A 24 13.06 7.25 -20.66
CA GLU A 24 14.13 7.79 -19.84
C GLU A 24 15.04 6.67 -19.35
N ASP A 25 16.23 7.03 -18.90
CA ASP A 25 17.15 6.10 -18.25
C ASP A 25 16.52 5.45 -17.03
N ILE A 26 16.85 4.19 -16.76
CA ILE A 26 16.39 3.45 -15.58
C ILE A 26 17.22 3.86 -14.37
N LYS A 27 17.06 5.12 -13.97
CA LYS A 27 17.67 5.69 -12.76
C LYS A 27 16.62 5.93 -11.68
N PRO A 28 16.95 5.72 -10.38
CA PRO A 28 16.03 6.00 -9.30
C PRO A 28 15.50 7.44 -9.37
N GLY A 29 14.18 7.61 -9.32
CA GLY A 29 13.53 8.91 -9.41
C GLY A 29 12.98 9.26 -10.80
N ASN A 30 13.47 8.67 -11.87
CA ASN A 30 12.91 8.89 -13.19
C ASN A 30 11.54 8.24 -13.33
N ALA A 31 10.61 8.93 -13.97
CA ALA A 31 9.24 8.47 -14.17
C ALA A 31 8.94 8.29 -15.66
N MET A 32 8.33 7.15 -16.00
CA MET A 32 7.94 6.84 -17.38
C MET A 32 6.77 5.84 -17.40
N PRO A 33 6.09 5.65 -18.56
CA PRO A 33 5.08 4.62 -18.72
C PRO A 33 5.64 3.20 -18.52
N LEU A 34 4.86 2.32 -17.90
CA LEU A 34 5.25 0.92 -17.65
C LEU A 34 5.62 0.16 -18.93
N LYS A 35 5.02 0.52 -20.07
CA LYS A 35 5.34 -0.09 -21.38
C LYS A 35 6.81 0.07 -21.76
N ASN A 36 7.46 1.14 -21.34
CA ASN A 36 8.83 1.48 -21.72
C ASN A 36 9.87 1.00 -20.70
N MET A 37 9.45 0.53 -19.52
CA MET A 37 10.34 -0.01 -18.49
C MET A 37 10.72 -1.46 -18.79
N PRO A 38 11.95 -1.91 -18.53
CA PRO A 38 12.32 -3.34 -18.60
C PRO A 38 11.57 -4.18 -17.57
N ILE A 39 11.34 -5.46 -17.91
CA ILE A 39 10.80 -6.43 -16.95
C ILE A 39 11.83 -6.63 -15.82
N GLY A 40 11.34 -6.79 -14.60
CA GLY A 40 12.18 -6.91 -13.40
C GLY A 40 12.45 -5.57 -12.70
N THR A 41 12.18 -4.42 -13.33
CA THR A 41 12.40 -3.11 -12.74
C THR A 41 11.59 -2.95 -11.45
N ILE A 42 12.25 -2.41 -10.42
CA ILE A 42 11.61 -1.99 -9.18
C ILE A 42 11.05 -0.59 -9.41
N VAL A 43 9.78 -0.39 -9.06
CA VAL A 43 9.05 0.85 -9.28
C VAL A 43 8.25 1.24 -8.04
N HIS A 44 7.92 2.51 -7.93
CA HIS A 44 7.00 3.04 -6.93
C HIS A 44 6.08 4.10 -7.53
N ASN A 45 5.18 4.65 -6.74
CA ASN A 45 4.25 5.72 -7.18
C ASN A 45 3.50 5.36 -8.47
N VAL A 46 3.00 4.13 -8.57
CA VAL A 46 2.37 3.62 -9.80
C VAL A 46 0.93 4.08 -9.91
N GLU A 47 0.55 4.53 -11.10
CA GLU A 47 -0.83 4.87 -11.43
C GLU A 47 -1.72 3.62 -11.57
N LEU A 48 -3.01 3.78 -11.32
CA LEU A 48 -4.04 2.76 -11.61
C LEU A 48 -4.75 2.98 -12.94
N LYS A 49 -4.80 4.25 -13.37
CA LYS A 49 -5.33 4.68 -14.66
C LYS A 49 -4.36 5.72 -15.21
N PRO A 50 -4.12 5.75 -16.53
CA PRO A 50 -3.25 6.75 -17.14
C PRO A 50 -3.71 8.18 -16.79
N GLY A 51 -2.79 9.03 -16.35
CA GLY A 51 -3.04 10.43 -16.01
C GLY A 51 -3.79 10.68 -14.70
N ALA A 52 -4.12 9.65 -13.91
CA ALA A 52 -4.85 9.82 -12.65
C ALA A 52 -3.93 10.09 -11.44
N GLY A 53 -2.63 10.12 -11.65
CA GLY A 53 -1.63 10.25 -10.59
C GLY A 53 -1.34 8.94 -9.86
N GLY A 54 -0.18 8.86 -9.26
CA GLY A 54 0.29 7.65 -8.57
C GLY A 54 -0.55 7.30 -7.35
N GLN A 55 -0.91 6.03 -7.21
CA GLN A 55 -1.74 5.51 -6.13
C GLN A 55 -1.16 4.29 -5.43
N LEU A 56 -0.35 3.49 -6.12
CA LEU A 56 0.25 2.26 -5.57
C LEU A 56 1.70 2.49 -5.16
N ALA A 57 2.16 1.72 -4.15
CA ALA A 57 3.54 1.74 -3.65
C ALA A 57 4.05 3.15 -3.31
N ARG A 58 3.31 3.89 -2.47
CA ARG A 58 3.63 5.28 -2.09
C ARG A 58 4.13 5.44 -0.67
N SER A 59 3.82 4.52 0.22
CA SER A 59 4.26 4.59 1.62
C SER A 59 5.76 4.42 1.74
N ALA A 60 6.32 4.91 2.84
CA ALA A 60 7.75 4.80 3.16
C ALA A 60 8.27 3.37 2.98
N GLY A 61 9.39 3.21 2.28
CA GLY A 61 10.02 1.93 1.99
C GLY A 61 9.23 1.00 1.04
N CYS A 62 8.08 1.43 0.52
CA CYS A 62 7.29 0.60 -0.39
C CYS A 62 7.85 0.60 -1.81
N TYR A 63 7.62 -0.53 -2.48
CA TYR A 63 7.94 -0.73 -3.88
C TYR A 63 6.98 -1.73 -4.52
N ALA A 64 7.02 -1.81 -5.82
CA ALA A 64 6.42 -2.86 -6.63
C ALA A 64 7.43 -3.30 -7.68
N GLN A 65 7.28 -4.49 -8.23
CA GLN A 65 8.17 -5.03 -9.27
C GLN A 65 7.37 -5.29 -10.54
N LEU A 66 7.87 -4.85 -11.67
CA LEU A 66 7.32 -5.15 -12.98
C LEU A 66 7.68 -6.60 -13.34
N MET A 67 6.70 -7.50 -13.38
CA MET A 67 6.91 -8.93 -13.61
C MET A 67 6.76 -9.33 -15.07
N GLY A 68 5.95 -8.61 -15.83
CA GLY A 68 5.68 -8.92 -17.22
C GLY A 68 4.81 -7.89 -17.89
N LYS A 69 4.70 -7.99 -19.21
CA LYS A 69 3.84 -7.17 -20.05
C LYS A 69 2.98 -8.12 -20.89
N ASP A 70 1.69 -7.84 -20.97
CA ASP A 70 0.71 -8.64 -21.68
C ASP A 70 -0.21 -7.69 -22.46
N GLY A 71 0.18 -7.41 -23.69
CA GLY A 71 -0.51 -6.45 -24.55
C GLY A 71 -0.67 -5.08 -23.89
N VAL A 72 -1.91 -4.71 -23.65
CA VAL A 72 -2.30 -3.42 -23.05
C VAL A 72 -2.03 -3.35 -21.53
N TYR A 73 -1.70 -4.47 -20.89
CA TYR A 73 -1.52 -4.54 -19.44
C TYR A 73 -0.09 -4.91 -19.04
N ALA A 74 0.39 -4.25 -18.00
CA ALA A 74 1.59 -4.60 -17.26
C ALA A 74 1.22 -5.37 -16.00
N GLN A 75 1.96 -6.42 -15.67
CA GLN A 75 1.80 -7.22 -14.46
C GLN A 75 2.78 -6.73 -13.40
N ILE A 76 2.27 -6.25 -12.29
CA ILE A 76 3.08 -5.76 -11.18
C ILE A 76 2.88 -6.61 -9.93
N LYS A 77 3.98 -6.94 -9.28
CA LYS A 77 4.01 -7.60 -7.98
C LYS A 77 4.19 -6.56 -6.89
N MET A 78 3.18 -6.42 -6.05
CA MET A 78 3.21 -5.50 -4.92
C MET A 78 4.04 -6.07 -3.76
N ASN A 79 4.51 -5.21 -2.87
CA ASN A 79 5.21 -5.59 -1.64
C ASN A 79 4.40 -6.54 -0.73
N SER A 80 3.06 -6.51 -0.82
CA SER A 80 2.16 -7.45 -0.12
C SER A 80 2.15 -8.87 -0.69
N GLY A 81 2.78 -9.09 -1.87
CA GLY A 81 2.74 -10.34 -2.63
C GLY A 81 1.56 -10.44 -3.61
N GLU A 82 0.67 -9.45 -3.66
CA GLU A 82 -0.40 -9.40 -4.66
C GLU A 82 0.20 -9.18 -6.06
N LEU A 83 -0.22 -10.00 -7.02
CA LEU A 83 0.08 -9.82 -8.44
C LEU A 83 -1.13 -9.19 -9.11
N ARG A 84 -0.93 -8.05 -9.76
CA ARG A 84 -2.00 -7.21 -10.29
C ARG A 84 -1.70 -6.76 -11.71
N LYS A 85 -2.75 -6.63 -12.54
CA LYS A 85 -2.72 -5.97 -13.85
C LYS A 85 -2.93 -4.47 -13.68
N VAL A 86 -2.13 -3.69 -14.41
CA VAL A 86 -2.25 -2.23 -14.53
C VAL A 86 -2.08 -1.89 -16.01
N HIS A 87 -2.74 -0.85 -16.50
CA HIS A 87 -2.60 -0.42 -17.89
C HIS A 87 -1.14 -0.06 -18.19
N SER A 88 -0.63 -0.45 -19.35
CA SER A 88 0.79 -0.27 -19.72
C SER A 88 1.19 1.19 -19.91
N ASP A 89 0.23 2.08 -20.21
CA ASP A 89 0.46 3.53 -20.30
C ASP A 89 0.46 4.24 -18.93
N CYS A 90 0.15 3.54 -17.84
CA CYS A 90 0.25 4.11 -16.50
C CYS A 90 1.70 4.49 -16.18
N LEU A 91 1.88 5.69 -15.64
CA LEU A 91 3.18 6.16 -15.17
C LEU A 91 3.58 5.44 -13.89
N ALA A 92 4.88 5.21 -13.76
CA ALA A 92 5.52 4.72 -12.56
C ALA A 92 6.90 5.37 -12.42
N THR A 93 7.38 5.47 -11.20
CA THR A 93 8.72 6.01 -10.91
C THR A 93 9.67 4.85 -10.57
N VAL A 94 10.86 4.88 -11.15
CA VAL A 94 11.90 3.86 -10.93
C VAL A 94 12.43 3.93 -9.50
N GLY A 95 12.67 2.76 -8.89
CA GLY A 95 13.22 2.62 -7.54
C GLY A 95 12.17 2.36 -6.47
N SER A 96 12.58 2.38 -5.22
CA SER A 96 11.73 2.27 -4.02
C SER A 96 11.59 3.61 -3.32
N VAL A 97 10.53 3.77 -2.54
CA VAL A 97 10.35 4.97 -1.69
C VAL A 97 11.37 4.98 -0.56
N SER A 98 11.86 6.15 -0.20
CA SER A 98 12.77 6.35 0.94
C SER A 98 12.17 5.94 2.29
N ASN A 99 12.98 5.99 3.35
CA ASN A 99 12.61 5.66 4.73
C ASN A 99 12.08 4.22 4.93
N PRO A 100 12.83 3.16 4.54
CA PRO A 100 12.37 1.77 4.68
C PRO A 100 12.12 1.37 6.14
N ASP A 101 12.82 1.98 7.10
CA ASP A 101 12.73 1.68 8.52
C ASP A 101 11.57 2.36 9.23
N GLN A 102 10.79 3.19 8.54
CA GLN A 102 9.64 3.89 9.12
C GLN A 102 8.64 2.92 9.79
N ARG A 103 8.47 1.73 9.23
CA ARG A 103 7.58 0.70 9.80
C ARG A 103 8.11 0.06 11.10
N ASN A 104 9.41 0.18 11.37
CA ASN A 104 10.08 -0.40 12.53
C ASN A 104 10.13 0.58 13.71
N VAL A 105 9.71 1.84 13.50
CA VAL A 105 9.71 2.88 14.53
C VAL A 105 8.74 2.51 15.65
N ASN A 106 9.27 2.38 16.86
CA ASN A 106 8.47 2.22 18.07
C ASN A 106 8.23 3.60 18.70
N LEU A 107 6.96 3.94 18.89
CA LEU A 107 6.60 5.23 19.49
C LEU A 107 6.99 5.34 20.96
N GLY A 108 7.10 4.22 21.68
CA GLY A 108 7.56 4.13 23.06
C GLY A 108 6.55 4.59 24.11
N LYS A 109 5.80 5.66 23.87
CA LYS A 109 4.80 6.19 24.80
C LYS A 109 3.53 6.65 24.11
N ALA A 110 2.40 6.58 24.81
CA ALA A 110 1.09 6.99 24.31
C ALA A 110 1.03 8.48 23.92
N GLY A 111 1.78 9.34 24.63
CA GLY A 111 1.87 10.76 24.30
C GLY A 111 2.40 11.03 22.90
N ARG A 112 3.35 10.22 22.40
CA ARG A 112 3.86 10.37 21.03
C ARG A 112 2.79 10.05 19.99
N ALA A 113 1.94 9.04 20.24
CA ALA A 113 0.79 8.76 19.37
C ALA A 113 -0.20 9.95 19.35
N ARG A 114 -0.41 10.61 20.51
CA ARG A 114 -1.23 11.84 20.60
C ARG A 114 -0.65 12.98 19.79
N TRP A 115 0.66 13.16 19.76
CA TRP A 115 1.32 14.18 18.93
C TRP A 115 1.10 13.94 17.42
N LEU A 116 0.94 12.68 17.01
CA LEU A 116 0.59 12.31 15.63
C LEU A 116 -0.92 12.40 15.34
N GLY A 117 -1.73 12.93 16.27
CA GLY A 117 -3.17 13.08 16.11
C GLY A 117 -3.97 11.82 16.39
N VAL A 118 -3.34 10.72 16.81
CA VAL A 118 -4.04 9.48 17.15
C VAL A 118 -4.67 9.60 18.55
N ARG A 119 -6.01 9.56 18.62
CA ARG A 119 -6.73 9.57 19.88
C ARG A 119 -6.79 8.17 20.50
N PRO A 120 -6.96 8.05 21.84
CA PRO A 120 -7.18 6.76 22.49
C PRO A 120 -8.41 6.06 21.92
N SER A 121 -8.31 4.75 21.76
CA SER A 121 -9.44 3.90 21.38
C SER A 121 -9.79 2.94 22.52
N VAL A 122 -11.07 2.72 22.75
CA VAL A 122 -11.58 1.80 23.75
C VAL A 122 -11.81 0.44 23.09
N ARG A 123 -11.38 -0.64 23.74
CA ARG A 123 -11.63 -2.01 23.28
C ARG A 123 -13.10 -2.36 23.44
N GLY A 124 -13.69 -3.06 22.46
CA GLY A 124 -15.09 -3.46 22.49
C GLY A 124 -15.50 -4.23 23.75
N MET A 125 -14.58 -5.06 24.30
CA MET A 125 -14.83 -5.81 25.52
C MET A 125 -14.92 -4.94 26.80
N ALA A 126 -14.45 -3.70 26.75
CA ALA A 126 -14.56 -2.72 27.85
C ALA A 126 -15.79 -1.82 27.71
N MET A 127 -16.62 -2.03 26.71
CA MET A 127 -17.85 -1.28 26.45
C MET A 127 -19.05 -2.00 27.05
N ASN A 128 -20.19 -1.29 27.08
CA ASN A 128 -21.49 -1.89 27.42
C ASN A 128 -22.03 -2.76 26.26
N PRO A 129 -22.96 -3.71 26.54
CA PRO A 129 -23.55 -4.57 25.50
C PRO A 129 -24.24 -3.78 24.38
N ASN A 130 -24.79 -2.61 24.68
CA ASN A 130 -25.44 -1.75 23.69
C ASN A 130 -24.49 -1.10 22.74
N ASP A 131 -23.24 -0.90 23.15
CA ASP A 131 -22.22 -0.18 22.35
C ASP A 131 -21.40 -1.11 21.47
N HIS A 132 -21.24 -2.36 21.90
CA HIS A 132 -20.40 -3.32 21.20
C HIS A 132 -20.83 -4.77 21.45
N PRO A 133 -20.88 -5.65 20.44
CA PRO A 133 -21.23 -7.07 20.60
C PRO A 133 -20.35 -7.82 21.61
N MET A 134 -19.11 -7.38 21.79
CA MET A 134 -18.17 -7.95 22.76
C MET A 134 -18.28 -7.31 24.16
N GLY A 135 -19.16 -6.34 24.35
CA GLY A 135 -19.30 -5.59 25.60
C GLY A 135 -20.05 -6.34 26.68
N GLY A 136 -19.95 -5.88 27.93
CA GLY A 136 -20.63 -6.39 29.12
C GLY A 136 -20.06 -7.70 29.67
N GLY A 137 -20.64 -8.19 30.77
CA GLY A 137 -20.27 -9.42 31.46
C GLY A 137 -19.14 -9.26 32.48
N ASN A 138 -18.88 -10.32 33.21
CA ASN A 138 -17.76 -10.43 34.16
C ASN A 138 -16.62 -11.20 33.49
N GLY A 139 -15.48 -10.56 33.26
CA GLY A 139 -14.30 -11.20 32.67
C GLY A 139 -13.94 -10.69 31.24
N HIS A 140 -12.97 -11.34 30.64
CA HIS A 140 -12.33 -10.83 29.42
C HIS A 140 -12.88 -11.36 28.09
N SER A 141 -13.76 -12.35 28.12
CA SER A 141 -14.28 -13.00 26.92
C SER A 141 -15.74 -13.42 27.09
N LYS A 142 -16.52 -13.29 26.04
CA LYS A 142 -17.90 -13.77 25.95
C LYS A 142 -18.07 -15.20 25.43
N GLY A 143 -16.99 -15.95 25.29
CA GLY A 143 -17.03 -17.34 24.81
C GLY A 143 -17.36 -17.50 23.32
N HIS A 144 -17.40 -16.42 22.55
CA HIS A 144 -17.57 -16.45 21.11
C HIS A 144 -16.43 -15.75 20.38
N GLU A 145 -16.32 -15.97 19.09
CA GLU A 145 -15.29 -15.37 18.26
C GLU A 145 -15.35 -13.83 18.29
N PRO A 146 -14.18 -13.15 18.30
CA PRO A 146 -14.16 -11.70 18.33
C PRO A 146 -14.72 -11.10 17.04
N VAL A 147 -15.62 -10.16 17.21
CA VAL A 147 -16.27 -9.42 16.11
C VAL A 147 -16.03 -7.92 16.24
N SER A 148 -16.21 -7.21 15.14
CA SER A 148 -16.22 -5.75 15.10
C SER A 148 -17.53 -5.19 15.69
N ARG A 149 -17.62 -3.87 15.84
CA ARG A 149 -18.84 -3.18 16.25
C ARG A 149 -20.04 -3.51 15.34
N THR A 150 -19.80 -3.79 14.07
CA THR A 150 -20.81 -4.14 13.07
C THR A 150 -21.07 -5.65 12.95
N GLY A 151 -20.55 -6.47 13.87
CA GLY A 151 -20.73 -7.92 13.86
C GLY A 151 -19.83 -8.70 12.89
N ILE A 152 -18.93 -8.03 12.17
CA ILE A 152 -18.02 -8.71 11.23
C ILE A 152 -16.91 -9.41 12.02
N PRO A 153 -16.59 -10.69 11.74
CA PRO A 153 -15.49 -11.41 12.38
C PRO A 153 -14.18 -10.62 12.30
N ALA A 154 -13.53 -10.40 13.46
CA ALA A 154 -12.31 -9.58 13.55
C ALA A 154 -11.07 -10.31 13.07
N LYS A 155 -11.06 -11.66 13.07
CA LYS A 155 -9.93 -12.49 12.67
C LYS A 155 -10.19 -13.22 11.36
N GLY A 156 -9.28 -13.05 10.39
CA GLY A 156 -9.26 -13.83 9.16
C GLY A 156 -10.33 -13.51 8.12
N TYR A 157 -11.36 -12.75 8.45
CA TYR A 157 -12.42 -12.41 7.52
C TYR A 157 -11.93 -11.47 6.41
N ARG A 158 -12.30 -11.79 5.16
CA ARG A 158 -11.92 -11.01 3.99
C ARG A 158 -12.94 -9.93 3.72
N THR A 159 -12.66 -8.71 4.17
CA THR A 159 -13.59 -7.57 4.08
C THR A 159 -13.68 -6.91 2.72
N ARG A 160 -12.78 -7.24 1.77
CA ARG A 160 -12.80 -6.63 0.43
C ARG A 160 -14.04 -7.08 -0.35
N SER A 161 -14.93 -6.13 -0.68
CA SER A 161 -16.16 -6.36 -1.43
C SER A 161 -16.15 -5.74 -2.85
N ASN A 162 -15.10 -5.00 -3.23
CA ASN A 162 -15.04 -4.31 -4.52
C ASN A 162 -14.85 -5.31 -5.69
N LYS A 163 -15.97 -5.67 -6.34
CA LYS A 163 -15.99 -6.59 -7.48
C LYS A 163 -15.43 -5.97 -8.77
N ARG A 164 -15.57 -4.63 -8.95
CA ARG A 164 -15.15 -3.94 -10.20
C ARG A 164 -13.67 -4.10 -10.51
N THR A 165 -12.83 -4.08 -9.48
CA THR A 165 -11.37 -4.21 -9.62
C THR A 165 -10.85 -5.62 -9.36
N ALA A 166 -11.72 -6.58 -9.08
CA ALA A 166 -11.32 -7.98 -8.85
C ALA A 166 -10.67 -8.60 -10.08
N LYS A 167 -11.15 -8.28 -11.29
CA LYS A 167 -10.60 -8.73 -12.57
C LYS A 167 -9.15 -8.27 -12.84
N MET A 168 -8.70 -7.23 -12.13
CA MET A 168 -7.33 -6.73 -12.23
C MET A 168 -6.35 -7.47 -11.31
N ILE A 169 -6.83 -8.36 -10.42
CA ILE A 169 -5.99 -9.14 -9.52
C ILE A 169 -5.77 -10.51 -10.13
N ILE A 170 -4.52 -10.82 -10.50
CA ILE A 170 -4.12 -12.12 -11.03
C ILE A 170 -3.97 -13.11 -9.87
N ARG A 171 -3.26 -12.69 -8.81
CA ARG A 171 -3.04 -13.51 -7.62
C ARG A 171 -3.19 -12.66 -6.36
N SER A 172 -4.13 -13.05 -5.51
CA SER A 172 -4.36 -12.38 -4.23
C SER A 172 -3.17 -12.57 -3.29
N ARG A 173 -2.91 -11.55 -2.44
CA ARG A 173 -1.90 -11.61 -1.36
C ARG A 173 -2.09 -12.78 -0.40
N HIS A 174 -3.32 -13.27 -0.24
CA HIS A 174 -3.63 -14.41 0.64
C HIS A 174 -3.18 -15.74 0.07
N LEU A 175 -3.20 -15.92 -1.26
CA LEU A 175 -2.70 -17.12 -1.94
C LEU A 175 -1.17 -17.16 -2.01
N ALA A 176 -0.51 -15.99 -1.99
CA ALA A 176 0.94 -15.91 -2.00
C ALA A 176 1.58 -16.43 -0.69
N LYS A 177 0.81 -16.55 0.39
CA LYS A 177 1.28 -17.00 1.72
C LYS A 177 1.00 -18.49 2.01
N LYS A 178 0.35 -19.22 1.12
CA LYS A 178 0.22 -20.67 1.25
C LYS A 178 1.53 -21.31 0.78
N LYS A 179 2.44 -21.55 1.72
CA LYS A 179 3.46 -22.59 1.70
C LYS A 179 3.02 -23.67 2.65
#